data_a07367294ce8d4fb03774f4619f9c78a
#
_entry.id   a07367294ce8d4fb03774f4619f9c78a
#
_cell.length_a   1.000
_cell.length_b   1.000
_cell.length_c   1.000
_cell.angle_alpha   90.00
_cell.angle_beta   90.00
_cell.angle_gamma   90.00
#
_symmetry.space_group_name_H-M   'P 1'
#
loop_
_entity.id
_entity.type
_entity.pdbx_description
1 polymer ?
#
loop_
_entity_poly.entity_id
_entity_poly.type
_entity_poly.pdbx_seq_one_letter_code
_entity_poly.pdbx_strand_id
1 'polypeptide(L)'
;REGEFTLYEALASKGYVTGHFGKWHMGTLTRKMKDSNRGAKDLSNYSPPWQHAVESTFATEAKTPTYDPMWQPAGSKGKKSNETVRGDFRRASRQGWHAIAEGSEREFYGTHYWTGEETFVDPQSEELMGDDSGLIMDRALGFIDKHRKNPFLAVVWFHAPHLPCVASKEDVENYADTDPKLGGLHLNYYGCVTALDRAVGKLRARLRKHRIAENTLVAFCSDNGPEGSDRDPGRQGDFRGR
;
A
#
# COMPACT_ATOMS: atom_id res chain seq x y z
N ARG A 1 9.64 -18.34 6.66
CA ARG A 1 9.99 -19.39 7.62
C ARG A 1 11.48 -19.26 7.93
N GLU A 2 11.88 -19.57 9.15
CA GLU A 2 13.31 -19.63 9.49
C GLU A 2 14.04 -20.56 8.52
N GLY A 3 15.18 -20.12 7.97
CA GLY A 3 16.04 -20.90 7.06
C GLY A 3 15.66 -20.86 5.59
N GLU A 4 14.63 -20.13 5.17
CA GLU A 4 14.35 -19.95 3.75
C GLU A 4 15.23 -18.84 3.16
N PHE A 5 15.87 -19.12 2.04
CA PHE A 5 16.72 -18.19 1.32
C PHE A 5 15.88 -17.33 0.38
N THR A 6 15.77 -16.06 0.69
CA THR A 6 14.89 -15.13 -0.01
C THR A 6 15.49 -14.60 -1.32
N LEU A 7 14.64 -14.05 -2.19
CA LEU A 7 15.10 -13.35 -3.40
C LEU A 7 16.01 -12.16 -3.06
N TYR A 8 15.76 -11.47 -1.96
CA TYR A 8 16.62 -10.36 -1.50
C TYR A 8 18.04 -10.86 -1.18
N GLU A 9 18.14 -11.91 -0.37
CA GLU A 9 19.42 -12.50 0.01
C GLU A 9 20.18 -13.07 -1.21
N ALA A 10 19.43 -13.71 -2.13
CA ALA A 10 19.99 -14.24 -3.36
C ALA A 10 20.62 -13.16 -4.23
N LEU A 11 19.92 -12.05 -4.45
CA LEU A 11 20.43 -10.95 -5.28
C LEU A 11 21.46 -10.11 -4.54
N ALA A 12 21.29 -9.86 -3.23
CA ALA A 12 22.30 -9.19 -2.42
C ALA A 12 23.66 -9.94 -2.48
N SER A 13 23.64 -11.28 -2.41
CA SER A 13 24.86 -12.11 -2.54
C SER A 13 25.57 -11.95 -3.91
N LYS A 14 24.88 -11.38 -4.91
CA LYS A 14 25.40 -11.05 -6.25
C LYS A 14 25.71 -9.57 -6.44
N GLY A 15 25.74 -8.80 -5.35
CA GLY A 15 26.07 -7.38 -5.37
C GLY A 15 24.92 -6.44 -5.76
N TYR A 16 23.68 -6.93 -5.75
CA TYR A 16 22.52 -6.06 -5.92
C TYR A 16 22.24 -5.27 -4.65
N VAL A 17 21.94 -3.99 -4.79
CA VAL A 17 21.34 -3.18 -3.73
C VAL A 17 19.86 -3.48 -3.69
N THR A 18 19.29 -3.68 -2.50
CA THR A 18 17.92 -4.17 -2.36
C THR A 18 17.04 -3.17 -1.62
N GLY A 19 15.80 -3.02 -2.06
CA GLY A 19 14.81 -2.18 -1.43
C GLY A 19 13.41 -2.80 -1.43
N HIS A 20 12.65 -2.53 -0.36
CA HIS A 20 11.26 -2.93 -0.23
C HIS A 20 10.37 -1.74 0.13
N PHE A 21 9.28 -1.55 -0.62
CA PHE A 21 8.39 -0.38 -0.51
C PHE A 21 6.93 -0.83 -0.51
N GLY A 22 6.19 -0.47 0.54
CA GLY A 22 4.78 -0.79 0.72
C GLY A 22 4.50 -1.92 1.70
N LYS A 23 3.47 -2.72 1.46
CA LYS A 23 3.02 -3.77 2.38
C LYS A 23 4.07 -4.88 2.53
N TRP A 24 4.45 -5.21 3.76
CA TRP A 24 5.33 -6.35 4.03
C TRP A 24 4.55 -7.66 4.20
N HIS A 25 3.70 -7.73 5.19
CA HIS A 25 2.78 -8.83 5.51
C HIS A 25 3.40 -10.24 5.65
N MET A 26 4.71 -10.37 5.69
CA MET A 26 5.44 -11.63 5.86
C MET A 26 5.93 -11.85 7.31
N GLY A 27 5.75 -10.86 8.17
CA GLY A 27 6.07 -10.93 9.57
C GLY A 27 5.78 -9.60 10.25
N THR A 28 5.96 -9.54 11.57
CA THR A 28 5.83 -8.29 12.31
C THR A 28 7.08 -7.45 12.19
N LEU A 29 6.92 -6.13 12.23
CA LEU A 29 8.01 -5.15 12.00
C LEU A 29 8.57 -4.56 13.28
N THR A 30 7.91 -4.76 14.41
CA THR A 30 8.33 -4.21 15.71
C THR A 30 8.16 -5.21 16.84
N ARG A 31 9.03 -5.11 17.84
CA ARG A 31 8.96 -5.88 19.11
C ARG A 31 8.43 -5.05 20.27
N LYS A 32 8.30 -3.73 20.11
CA LYS A 32 8.06 -2.80 21.22
C LYS A 32 6.61 -2.32 21.29
N MET A 33 5.94 -2.19 20.18
CA MET A 33 4.62 -1.58 20.16
C MET A 33 3.63 -2.39 19.32
N LYS A 34 2.33 -2.19 19.58
CA LYS A 34 1.30 -2.71 18.71
C LYS A 34 1.36 -1.96 17.39
N ASP A 35 1.41 -2.68 16.28
CA ASP A 35 1.30 -2.12 14.93
C ASP A 35 0.26 -2.90 14.13
N SER A 36 -0.60 -2.19 13.39
CA SER A 36 -1.75 -2.80 12.73
C SER A 36 -2.56 -3.66 13.73
N ASN A 37 -2.64 -4.98 13.51
CA ASN A 37 -3.32 -5.91 14.42
C ASN A 37 -2.36 -6.87 15.15
N ARG A 38 -1.05 -6.76 14.93
CA ARG A 38 -0.01 -7.63 15.47
C ARG A 38 1.08 -6.86 16.20
N GLY A 39 2.21 -6.60 15.56
CA GLY A 39 3.35 -5.93 16.17
C GLY A 39 3.89 -6.71 17.39
N ALA A 40 4.21 -6.01 18.48
CA ALA A 40 4.73 -6.60 19.71
C ALA A 40 3.84 -7.67 20.37
N LYS A 41 2.60 -7.83 19.91
CA LYS A 41 1.70 -8.90 20.37
C LYS A 41 2.00 -10.26 19.75
N ASP A 42 2.78 -10.29 18.69
CA ASP A 42 3.09 -11.50 17.93
C ASP A 42 4.60 -11.60 17.68
N LEU A 43 5.34 -11.76 18.77
CA LEU A 43 6.81 -11.84 18.72
C LEU A 43 7.31 -13.10 18.01
N SER A 44 6.52 -14.15 17.94
CA SER A 44 6.86 -15.39 17.24
C SER A 44 6.97 -15.22 15.73
N ASN A 45 6.34 -14.20 15.19
CA ASN A 45 6.36 -13.88 13.76
C ASN A 45 7.20 -12.62 13.44
N TYR A 46 8.10 -12.22 14.32
CA TYR A 46 8.99 -11.09 14.04
C TYR A 46 9.97 -11.44 12.90
N SER A 47 9.74 -10.87 11.73
CA SER A 47 10.53 -11.13 10.52
C SER A 47 10.47 -9.90 9.60
N PRO A 48 11.13 -8.80 9.96
CA PRO A 48 11.11 -7.56 9.19
C PRO A 48 12.05 -7.61 7.98
N PRO A 49 11.85 -6.72 6.98
CA PRO A 49 12.68 -6.68 5.77
C PRO A 49 14.19 -6.62 6.04
N TRP A 50 14.62 -5.84 7.01
CA TRP A 50 16.05 -5.66 7.36
C TRP A 50 16.73 -6.91 7.91
N GLN A 51 15.99 -7.96 8.27
CA GLN A 51 16.54 -9.29 8.58
C GLN A 51 16.74 -10.16 7.33
N HIS A 52 16.27 -9.73 6.16
CA HIS A 52 16.29 -10.48 4.91
C HIS A 52 17.12 -9.77 3.82
N ALA A 53 18.23 -9.16 4.21
CA ALA A 53 19.11 -8.41 3.31
C ALA A 53 18.41 -7.31 2.49
N VAL A 54 17.41 -6.63 3.06
CA VAL A 54 16.81 -5.43 2.49
C VAL A 54 17.48 -4.20 3.07
N GLU A 55 18.21 -3.46 2.22
CA GLU A 55 18.99 -2.30 2.64
C GLU A 55 18.15 -1.03 2.80
N SER A 56 17.11 -0.89 1.99
CA SER A 56 16.22 0.26 2.03
C SER A 56 14.79 -0.20 2.24
N THR A 57 14.14 0.31 3.27
CA THR A 57 12.79 -0.08 3.64
C THR A 57 11.90 1.14 3.78
N PHE A 58 10.69 1.06 3.25
CA PHE A 58 9.56 1.91 3.57
C PHE A 58 8.31 1.02 3.56
N ALA A 59 7.98 0.41 4.70
CA ALA A 59 7.03 -0.69 4.73
C ALA A 59 6.02 -0.58 5.87
N THR A 60 4.80 -1.04 5.61
CA THR A 60 3.80 -1.29 6.65
C THR A 60 3.74 -2.78 6.98
N GLU A 61 3.36 -3.12 8.21
CA GLU A 61 3.19 -4.53 8.60
C GLU A 61 2.07 -5.21 7.82
N ALA A 62 0.96 -4.52 7.63
CA ALA A 62 -0.22 -5.02 6.94
C ALA A 62 -0.84 -3.91 6.09
N LYS A 63 -2.13 -4.00 5.83
CA LYS A 63 -2.88 -3.04 5.02
C LYS A 63 -2.99 -1.65 5.66
N THR A 64 -3.13 -0.64 4.80
CA THR A 64 -3.53 0.73 5.15
C THR A 64 -4.72 1.17 4.29
N PRO A 65 -5.38 2.30 4.61
CA PRO A 65 -6.20 3.01 3.63
C PRO A 65 -5.40 3.40 2.39
N THR A 66 -6.01 3.34 1.22
CA THR A 66 -5.33 3.63 -0.06
C THR A 66 -5.19 5.14 -0.35
N TYR A 67 -5.69 5.99 0.55
CA TYR A 67 -5.51 7.44 0.56
C TYR A 67 -5.44 7.93 2.00
N ASP A 68 -4.54 8.87 2.31
CA ASP A 68 -4.19 9.30 3.67
C ASP A 68 -3.94 8.09 4.60
N PRO A 69 -2.93 7.26 4.31
CA PRO A 69 -2.82 5.89 4.83
C PRO A 69 -2.72 5.79 6.35
N MET A 70 -2.39 6.88 7.04
CA MET A 70 -2.30 6.90 8.50
C MET A 70 -3.62 7.24 9.19
N TRP A 71 -4.67 7.62 8.44
CA TRP A 71 -5.88 8.21 9.00
C TRP A 71 -7.15 7.48 8.59
N GLN A 72 -8.13 7.53 9.48
CA GLN A 72 -9.51 7.13 9.23
C GLN A 72 -10.48 8.13 9.86
N PRO A 73 -11.74 8.21 9.42
CA PRO A 73 -12.73 9.07 10.05
C PRO A 73 -12.87 8.77 11.54
N ALA A 74 -12.97 9.82 12.37
CA ALA A 74 -13.11 9.67 13.81
C ALA A 74 -14.34 8.80 14.18
N GLY A 75 -14.19 7.97 15.21
CA GLY A 75 -15.22 7.05 15.67
C GLY A 75 -15.43 5.82 14.77
N SER A 76 -14.56 5.57 13.78
CA SER A 76 -14.61 4.38 12.93
C SER A 76 -14.15 3.11 13.66
N LYS A 77 -13.28 3.23 14.68
CA LYS A 77 -12.80 2.08 15.46
C LYS A 77 -13.91 1.41 16.26
N GLY A 78 -14.03 0.11 16.10
CA GLY A 78 -14.89 -0.73 16.95
C GLY A 78 -16.39 -0.66 16.65
N LYS A 79 -16.85 0.18 15.75
CA LYS A 79 -18.25 0.17 15.35
C LYS A 79 -18.51 -1.03 14.43
N LYS A 80 -19.40 -1.91 14.88
CA LYS A 80 -20.16 -2.77 13.97
C LYS A 80 -21.13 -1.83 13.26
N SER A 81 -20.66 -1.13 12.25
CA SER A 81 -21.41 -0.05 11.66
C SER A 81 -22.54 -0.57 10.80
N ASN A 82 -23.77 -0.41 11.31
CA ASN A 82 -24.93 -0.20 10.47
C ASN A 82 -25.08 1.31 10.14
N GLU A 83 -24.20 2.17 10.64
CA GLU A 83 -24.19 3.59 10.37
C GLU A 83 -23.24 3.88 9.22
N THR A 84 -23.81 4.31 8.14
CA THR A 84 -23.16 4.96 7.02
C THR A 84 -22.34 6.15 7.51
N VAL A 85 -21.02 6.08 7.34
CA VAL A 85 -20.25 7.31 7.26
C VAL A 85 -20.65 7.94 5.93
N ARG A 86 -21.71 8.75 5.97
CA ARG A 86 -22.33 9.47 4.85
C ARG A 86 -22.31 8.76 3.50
N GLY A 87 -23.45 8.23 3.09
CA GLY A 87 -23.68 7.73 1.75
C GLY A 87 -23.43 6.22 1.63
N ASP A 88 -22.95 5.77 0.54
CA ASP A 88 -23.05 4.44 -0.01
C ASP A 88 -22.16 3.34 0.59
N PHE A 89 -21.36 3.64 1.62
CA PHE A 89 -20.54 2.65 2.31
C PHE A 89 -21.30 1.98 3.46
N ARG A 90 -21.89 0.84 3.24
CA ARG A 90 -22.64 0.08 4.27
C ARG A 90 -21.78 -0.49 5.40
N ARG A 91 -20.44 -0.46 5.27
CA ARG A 91 -19.45 -0.92 6.24
C ARG A 91 -18.19 -0.08 6.15
N ALA A 92 -18.30 1.22 6.34
CA ALA A 92 -17.24 2.19 6.12
C ALA A 92 -15.86 1.76 6.65
N SER A 93 -15.79 1.26 7.89
CA SER A 93 -14.51 0.87 8.50
C SER A 93 -13.83 -0.36 7.87
N ARG A 94 -14.52 -1.12 7.03
CA ARG A 94 -13.97 -2.31 6.35
C ARG A 94 -13.77 -2.11 4.87
N GLN A 95 -14.67 -1.42 4.20
CA GLN A 95 -14.67 -1.30 2.74
C GLN A 95 -13.98 -0.03 2.25
N GLY A 96 -14.03 1.02 3.04
CA GLY A 96 -13.49 2.34 2.71
C GLY A 96 -14.41 3.47 3.13
N TRP A 97 -14.05 4.66 2.75
CA TRP A 97 -14.77 5.91 3.03
C TRP A 97 -14.40 6.95 1.98
N HIS A 98 -15.15 8.03 1.88
CA HIS A 98 -14.75 9.18 1.08
C HIS A 98 -13.53 9.85 1.71
N ALA A 99 -12.60 10.36 0.88
CA ALA A 99 -11.43 11.09 1.37
C ALA A 99 -11.84 12.11 2.44
N ILE A 100 -11.12 12.11 3.55
CA ILE A 100 -11.44 12.94 4.71
C ILE A 100 -11.24 14.40 4.31
N ALA A 101 -12.31 15.19 4.40
CA ALA A 101 -12.23 16.61 4.06
C ALA A 101 -11.32 17.36 5.04
N GLU A 102 -10.64 18.38 4.56
CA GLU A 102 -9.83 19.27 5.39
C GLU A 102 -10.65 19.83 6.57
N GLY A 103 -10.06 19.85 7.76
CA GLY A 103 -10.73 20.27 8.98
C GLY A 103 -11.71 19.28 9.59
N SER A 104 -11.97 18.14 8.96
CA SER A 104 -12.80 17.07 9.54
C SER A 104 -12.05 16.28 10.61
N GLU A 105 -12.77 15.80 11.63
CA GLU A 105 -12.20 14.96 12.66
C GLU A 105 -11.71 13.62 12.08
N ARG A 106 -10.46 13.27 12.42
CA ARG A 106 -9.82 12.02 12.01
C ARG A 106 -9.13 11.36 13.19
N GLU A 107 -8.98 10.05 13.14
CA GLU A 107 -8.24 9.28 14.12
C GLU A 107 -7.15 8.43 13.46
N PHE A 108 -6.10 8.14 14.19
CA PHE A 108 -5.00 7.32 13.70
C PHE A 108 -5.48 5.90 13.34
N TYR A 109 -5.17 5.45 12.14
CA TYR A 109 -5.59 4.14 11.64
C TYR A 109 -5.00 2.98 12.43
N GLY A 110 -3.73 3.10 12.88
CA GLY A 110 -3.10 2.14 13.77
C GLY A 110 -1.99 1.33 13.14
N THR A 111 -1.37 1.83 12.09
CA THR A 111 -0.16 1.27 11.48
C THR A 111 0.86 2.37 11.22
N HIS A 112 2.11 1.99 10.95
CA HIS A 112 3.20 2.91 10.65
C HIS A 112 3.92 2.49 9.38
N TYR A 113 4.55 3.46 8.71
CA TYR A 113 5.55 3.21 7.69
C TYR A 113 6.93 3.09 8.33
N TRP A 114 7.40 1.87 8.44
CA TRP A 114 8.70 1.53 9.00
C TRP A 114 9.81 1.73 7.98
N THR A 115 10.91 2.32 8.44
CA THR A 115 12.11 2.60 7.61
C THR A 115 13.35 1.85 8.09
N GLY A 116 13.24 1.14 9.20
CA GLY A 116 14.29 0.35 9.83
C GLY A 116 13.87 -0.18 11.18
N GLU A 117 14.81 -0.81 11.91
CA GLU A 117 14.53 -1.36 13.23
C GLU A 117 14.08 -0.27 14.20
N GLU A 118 12.86 -0.43 14.71
CA GLU A 118 12.20 0.52 15.62
C GLU A 118 12.19 1.98 15.14
N THR A 119 12.31 2.18 13.82
CA THR A 119 12.29 3.51 13.18
C THR A 119 11.17 3.58 12.14
N PHE A 120 10.34 4.59 12.23
CA PHE A 120 9.22 4.83 11.32
C PHE A 120 9.05 6.32 11.04
N VAL A 121 8.32 6.62 9.97
CA VAL A 121 7.93 8.01 9.65
C VAL A 121 6.82 8.43 10.60
N ASP A 122 6.91 9.65 11.15
CA ASP A 122 5.85 10.20 12.00
C ASP A 122 4.51 10.15 11.25
N PRO A 123 3.48 9.47 11.78
CA PRO A 123 2.16 9.42 11.15
C PRO A 123 1.53 10.80 10.88
N GLN A 124 1.96 11.84 11.58
CA GLN A 124 1.47 13.21 11.38
C GLN A 124 2.24 13.98 10.30
N SER A 125 3.30 13.40 9.74
CA SER A 125 4.07 14.05 8.69
C SER A 125 3.22 14.26 7.44
N GLU A 126 3.30 15.45 6.86
CA GLU A 126 2.65 15.77 5.58
C GLU A 126 3.12 14.87 4.44
N GLU A 127 4.34 14.31 4.55
CA GLU A 127 4.87 13.37 3.56
C GLU A 127 4.10 12.05 3.47
N LEU A 128 3.21 11.76 4.43
CA LEU A 128 2.31 10.59 4.44
C LEU A 128 0.87 10.94 4.05
N MET A 129 0.61 12.15 3.55
CA MET A 129 -0.71 12.57 3.09
C MET A 129 -0.89 12.28 1.60
N GLY A 130 -2.12 11.99 1.22
CA GLY A 130 -2.51 11.77 -0.17
C GLY A 130 -2.55 10.30 -0.58
N ASP A 131 -2.37 10.04 -1.88
CA ASP A 131 -2.47 8.71 -2.47
C ASP A 131 -1.33 7.79 -2.04
N ASP A 132 -1.70 6.70 -1.39
CA ASP A 132 -0.76 5.72 -0.85
C ASP A 132 0.13 5.06 -1.92
N SER A 133 -0.42 4.75 -3.09
CA SER A 133 0.37 4.18 -4.20
C SER A 133 1.43 5.16 -4.70
N GLY A 134 1.09 6.46 -4.71
CA GLY A 134 2.03 7.53 -5.03
C GLY A 134 3.14 7.65 -4.00
N LEU A 135 2.81 7.63 -2.71
CA LEU A 135 3.78 7.69 -1.61
C LEU A 135 4.79 6.53 -1.67
N ILE A 136 4.29 5.30 -1.83
CA ILE A 136 5.12 4.10 -1.96
C ILE A 136 6.03 4.23 -3.18
N MET A 137 5.48 4.62 -4.33
CA MET A 137 6.25 4.76 -5.57
C MET A 137 7.30 5.85 -5.46
N ASP A 138 7.00 6.99 -4.86
CA ASP A 138 7.96 8.09 -4.74
C ASP A 138 9.17 7.68 -3.86
N ARG A 139 8.97 6.84 -2.83
CA ARG A 139 10.07 6.22 -2.06
C ARG A 139 10.88 5.23 -2.91
N ALA A 140 10.23 4.39 -3.70
CA ALA A 140 10.90 3.47 -4.62
C ALA A 140 11.69 4.23 -5.70
N LEU A 141 11.15 5.32 -6.23
CA LEU A 141 11.84 6.15 -7.21
C LEU A 141 13.07 6.85 -6.62
N GLY A 142 12.99 7.31 -5.37
CA GLY A 142 14.16 7.85 -4.65
C GLY A 142 15.28 6.83 -4.50
N PHE A 143 14.93 5.59 -4.19
CA PHE A 143 15.89 4.47 -4.16
C PHE A 143 16.49 4.20 -5.54
N ILE A 144 15.69 4.12 -6.59
CA ILE A 144 16.17 3.92 -7.97
C ILE A 144 17.10 5.06 -8.40
N ASP A 145 16.74 6.31 -8.11
CA ASP A 145 17.58 7.47 -8.42
C ASP A 145 18.96 7.38 -7.79
N LYS A 146 19.01 6.95 -6.54
CA LYS A 146 20.25 6.78 -5.77
C LYS A 146 21.11 5.64 -6.34
N HIS A 147 20.49 4.53 -6.73
CA HIS A 147 21.18 3.29 -7.07
C HIS A 147 21.20 2.98 -8.58
N ARG A 148 20.76 3.89 -9.46
CA ARG A 148 20.66 3.68 -10.93
C ARG A 148 21.94 3.26 -11.65
N LYS A 149 23.10 3.39 -11.02
CA LYS A 149 24.42 2.97 -11.55
C LYS A 149 24.86 1.60 -11.05
N ASN A 150 24.13 1.01 -10.13
CA ASN A 150 24.40 -0.29 -9.54
C ASN A 150 23.32 -1.29 -9.98
N PRO A 151 23.59 -2.59 -9.98
CA PRO A 151 22.51 -3.56 -9.98
C PRO A 151 21.62 -3.34 -8.76
N PHE A 152 20.31 -3.33 -8.96
CA PHE A 152 19.36 -3.16 -7.85
C PHE A 152 18.14 -4.08 -7.99
N LEU A 153 17.54 -4.41 -6.86
CA LEU A 153 16.21 -4.99 -6.73
C LEU A 153 15.31 -4.01 -5.97
N ALA A 154 14.26 -3.52 -6.60
CA ALA A 154 13.21 -2.78 -5.95
C ALA A 154 11.92 -3.61 -5.96
N VAL A 155 11.46 -4.03 -4.79
CA VAL A 155 10.16 -4.68 -4.63
C VAL A 155 9.16 -3.66 -4.14
N VAL A 156 8.07 -3.48 -4.89
CA VAL A 156 7.04 -2.48 -4.61
C VAL A 156 5.70 -3.21 -4.46
N TRP A 157 5.22 -3.32 -3.23
CA TRP A 157 3.96 -3.99 -2.89
C TRP A 157 2.92 -2.98 -2.45
N PHE A 158 2.07 -2.60 -3.38
CA PHE A 158 1.01 -1.64 -3.12
C PHE A 158 -0.09 -2.22 -2.23
N HIS A 159 -0.79 -1.34 -1.51
CA HIS A 159 -2.01 -1.74 -0.79
C HIS A 159 -3.21 -1.75 -1.70
N ALA A 160 -3.26 -0.87 -2.69
CA ALA A 160 -4.34 -0.82 -3.67
C ALA A 160 -4.37 -2.09 -4.54
N PRO A 161 -5.57 -2.66 -4.79
CA PRO A 161 -6.90 -2.21 -4.37
C PRO A 161 -7.45 -2.97 -3.14
N HIS A 162 -6.63 -3.35 -2.17
CA HIS A 162 -7.08 -3.97 -0.91
C HIS A 162 -7.94 -3.00 -0.08
N LEU A 163 -8.97 -3.50 0.57
CA LEU A 163 -9.79 -2.71 1.49
C LEU A 163 -9.01 -2.24 2.73
N PRO A 164 -9.23 -1.03 3.24
CA PRO A 164 -10.23 -0.06 2.84
C PRO A 164 -9.81 0.75 1.62
N CYS A 165 -10.67 0.77 0.59
CA CYS A 165 -10.45 1.59 -0.59
C CYS A 165 -10.89 3.04 -0.32
N VAL A 166 -9.94 3.94 -0.45
CA VAL A 166 -10.14 5.39 -0.36
C VAL A 166 -9.40 6.01 -1.55
N ALA A 167 -10.01 6.93 -2.26
CA ALA A 167 -9.38 7.61 -3.37
C ALA A 167 -9.53 9.13 -3.24
N SER A 168 -8.69 9.89 -3.93
CA SER A 168 -8.84 11.33 -4.00
C SER A 168 -10.20 11.69 -4.60
N LYS A 169 -10.69 12.86 -4.27
CA LYS A 169 -11.93 13.38 -4.87
C LYS A 169 -11.83 13.42 -6.40
N GLU A 170 -10.68 13.86 -6.93
CA GLU A 170 -10.42 13.92 -8.37
C GLU A 170 -10.51 12.54 -9.03
N ASP A 171 -9.88 11.52 -8.45
CA ASP A 171 -9.91 10.16 -9.00
C ASP A 171 -11.31 9.54 -8.94
N VAL A 172 -12.09 9.85 -7.90
CA VAL A 172 -13.50 9.44 -7.79
C VAL A 172 -14.36 10.12 -8.85
N GLU A 173 -14.20 11.43 -9.06
CA GLU A 173 -14.96 12.22 -10.02
C GLU A 173 -14.79 11.73 -11.46
N ASN A 174 -13.64 11.14 -11.82
CA ASN A 174 -13.43 10.54 -13.14
C ASN A 174 -14.43 9.43 -13.48
N TYR A 175 -15.08 8.85 -12.48
CA TYR A 175 -16.03 7.73 -12.64
C TYR A 175 -17.46 8.08 -12.27
N ALA A 176 -17.75 9.30 -11.80
CA ALA A 176 -19.06 9.68 -11.31
C ALA A 176 -20.18 9.53 -12.34
N ASP A 177 -19.88 9.77 -13.61
CA ASP A 177 -20.85 9.73 -14.72
C ASP A 177 -20.83 8.39 -15.49
N THR A 178 -20.00 7.41 -15.10
CA THR A 178 -19.88 6.16 -15.86
C THR A 178 -21.08 5.24 -15.70
N ASP A 179 -21.61 5.12 -14.49
CA ASP A 179 -22.84 4.38 -14.18
C ASP A 179 -23.47 4.96 -12.91
N PRO A 180 -24.67 5.54 -12.97
CA PRO A 180 -25.35 6.11 -11.80
C PRO A 180 -25.71 5.09 -10.72
N LYS A 181 -25.56 3.80 -10.97
CA LYS A 181 -25.75 2.73 -9.97
C LYS A 181 -24.49 2.41 -9.17
N LEU A 182 -23.35 2.96 -9.55
CA LEU A 182 -22.10 2.74 -8.81
C LEU A 182 -22.13 3.50 -7.49
N GLY A 183 -22.05 2.77 -6.38
CA GLY A 183 -21.91 3.36 -5.06
C GLY A 183 -20.47 3.76 -4.75
N GLY A 184 -20.29 4.48 -3.64
CA GLY A 184 -19.01 5.02 -3.20
C GLY A 184 -17.88 4.00 -3.11
N LEU A 185 -18.16 2.73 -2.77
CA LEU A 185 -17.15 1.67 -2.78
C LEU A 185 -16.57 1.44 -4.17
N HIS A 186 -17.42 1.36 -5.21
CA HIS A 186 -16.96 1.14 -6.58
C HIS A 186 -16.14 2.33 -7.09
N LEU A 187 -16.62 3.55 -6.85
CA LEU A 187 -15.92 4.76 -7.25
C LEU A 187 -14.55 4.88 -6.60
N ASN A 188 -14.45 4.59 -5.30
CA ASN A 188 -13.17 4.57 -4.60
C ASN A 188 -12.26 3.44 -5.07
N TYR A 189 -12.80 2.26 -5.36
CA TYR A 189 -12.03 1.15 -5.93
C TYR A 189 -11.43 1.54 -7.28
N TYR A 190 -12.20 2.11 -8.17
CA TYR A 190 -11.70 2.55 -9.48
C TYR A 190 -10.71 3.71 -9.34
N GLY A 191 -10.99 4.65 -8.44
CA GLY A 191 -10.08 5.76 -8.16
C GLY A 191 -8.71 5.28 -7.63
N CYS A 192 -8.67 4.35 -6.70
CA CYS A 192 -7.39 3.83 -6.19
C CYS A 192 -6.64 2.98 -7.24
N VAL A 193 -7.35 2.31 -8.17
CA VAL A 193 -6.71 1.62 -9.30
C VAL A 193 -6.11 2.65 -10.28
N THR A 194 -6.79 3.76 -10.54
CA THR A 194 -6.25 4.87 -11.34
C THR A 194 -4.98 5.46 -10.72
N ALA A 195 -4.98 5.65 -9.42
CA ALA A 195 -3.81 6.13 -8.69
C ALA A 195 -2.63 5.13 -8.77
N LEU A 196 -2.91 3.83 -8.66
CA LEU A 196 -1.93 2.75 -8.86
C LEU A 196 -1.34 2.78 -10.28
N ASP A 197 -2.17 2.90 -11.32
CA ASP A 197 -1.69 2.99 -12.71
C ASP A 197 -0.81 4.22 -12.92
N ARG A 198 -1.20 5.36 -12.35
CA ARG A 198 -0.38 6.59 -12.34
C ARG A 198 0.98 6.36 -11.69
N ALA A 199 1.04 5.63 -10.58
CA ALA A 199 2.29 5.28 -9.89
C ALA A 199 3.19 4.40 -10.78
N VAL A 200 2.64 3.40 -11.44
CA VAL A 200 3.38 2.57 -12.43
C VAL A 200 3.84 3.41 -13.62
N GLY A 201 3.02 4.36 -14.07
CA GLY A 201 3.39 5.35 -15.08
C GLY A 201 4.62 6.16 -14.70
N LYS A 202 4.70 6.65 -13.44
CA LYS A 202 5.86 7.36 -12.88
C LYS A 202 7.13 6.49 -12.95
N LEU A 203 7.04 5.20 -12.56
CA LEU A 203 8.16 4.26 -12.63
C LEU A 203 8.71 4.14 -14.05
N ARG A 204 7.83 3.84 -15.01
CA ARG A 204 8.21 3.69 -16.42
C ARG A 204 8.87 4.97 -16.97
N ALA A 205 8.33 6.13 -16.64
CA ALA A 205 8.91 7.42 -17.03
C ALA A 205 10.29 7.63 -16.41
N ARG A 206 10.48 7.27 -15.14
CA ARG A 206 11.77 7.43 -14.44
C ARG A 206 12.86 6.52 -15.01
N LEU A 207 12.54 5.24 -15.33
CA LEU A 207 13.47 4.30 -15.96
C LEU A 207 13.93 4.82 -17.34
N ARG A 208 13.00 5.35 -18.17
CA ARG A 208 13.34 5.98 -19.46
C ARG A 208 14.19 7.23 -19.28
N LYS A 209 13.84 8.11 -18.33
CA LYS A 209 14.63 9.32 -18.03
C LYS A 209 16.07 8.99 -17.67
N HIS A 210 16.29 7.91 -16.95
CA HIS A 210 17.65 7.46 -16.57
C HIS A 210 18.33 6.60 -17.66
N ARG A 211 17.64 6.30 -18.76
CA ARG A 211 18.13 5.43 -19.85
C ARG A 211 18.51 4.02 -19.39
N ILE A 212 17.79 3.50 -18.39
CA ILE A 212 17.99 2.15 -17.87
C ILE A 212 16.81 1.20 -18.15
N ALA A 213 15.77 1.68 -18.87
CA ALA A 213 14.57 0.88 -19.14
C ALA A 213 14.88 -0.43 -19.87
N GLU A 214 15.79 -0.40 -20.86
CA GLU A 214 16.18 -1.59 -21.64
C GLU A 214 17.06 -2.59 -20.85
N ASN A 215 17.60 -2.16 -19.72
CA ASN A 215 18.41 -2.98 -18.82
C ASN A 215 17.73 -3.22 -17.46
N THR A 216 16.40 -3.11 -17.42
CA THR A 216 15.61 -3.32 -16.20
C THR A 216 14.45 -4.24 -16.48
N LEU A 217 14.45 -5.41 -15.84
CA LEU A 217 13.28 -6.28 -15.83
C LEU A 217 12.21 -5.67 -14.91
N VAL A 218 11.04 -5.40 -15.45
CA VAL A 218 9.86 -4.98 -14.68
C VAL A 218 8.83 -6.11 -14.71
N ALA A 219 8.55 -6.70 -13.56
CA ALA A 219 7.48 -7.68 -13.38
C ALA A 219 6.31 -7.04 -12.66
N PHE A 220 5.10 -7.28 -13.12
CA PHE A 220 3.86 -6.84 -12.50
C PHE A 220 2.91 -8.00 -12.35
N CYS A 221 2.39 -8.22 -11.14
CA CYS A 221 1.41 -9.27 -10.87
C CYS A 221 0.51 -8.86 -9.70
N SER A 222 -0.62 -9.53 -9.58
CA SER A 222 -1.41 -9.54 -8.34
C SER A 222 -0.88 -10.63 -7.41
N ASP A 223 -0.99 -10.42 -6.09
CA ASP A 223 -0.65 -11.42 -5.07
C ASP A 223 -1.72 -12.52 -4.97
N ASN A 224 -2.98 -12.18 -5.21
CA ASN A 224 -4.13 -13.08 -5.18
C ASN A 224 -5.31 -12.51 -5.97
N GLY A 225 -6.42 -13.24 -5.96
CA GLY A 225 -7.68 -12.80 -6.55
C GLY A 225 -8.34 -11.66 -5.79
N PRO A 226 -9.45 -11.11 -6.31
CA PRO A 226 -10.16 -10.01 -5.72
C PRO A 226 -10.64 -10.30 -4.30
N GLU A 227 -10.51 -9.32 -3.41
CA GLU A 227 -11.06 -9.39 -2.06
C GLU A 227 -12.58 -9.26 -2.08
N GLY A 228 -13.24 -9.94 -1.15
CA GLY A 228 -14.64 -9.73 -0.87
C GLY A 228 -15.60 -10.74 -1.50
N SER A 229 -16.82 -10.33 -1.79
CA SER A 229 -17.93 -11.14 -2.33
C SER A 229 -18.20 -10.78 -3.81
N ASP A 230 -19.11 -11.52 -4.46
CA ASP A 230 -19.52 -11.22 -5.85
C ASP A 230 -20.15 -9.82 -6.02
N ARG A 231 -20.44 -9.14 -4.91
CA ARG A 231 -20.97 -7.78 -4.87
C ARG A 231 -19.89 -6.70 -4.80
N ASP A 232 -18.64 -7.11 -4.52
CA ASP A 232 -17.53 -6.19 -4.43
C ASP A 232 -16.97 -5.90 -5.84
N PRO A 233 -16.33 -4.75 -6.08
CA PRO A 233 -16.02 -4.27 -7.43
C PRO A 233 -14.98 -5.10 -8.18
N GLY A 234 -14.09 -5.80 -7.49
CA GLY A 234 -13.02 -6.59 -8.11
C GLY A 234 -13.57 -7.85 -8.80
N ARG A 235 -13.01 -8.17 -9.96
CA ARG A 235 -13.33 -9.39 -10.74
C ARG A 235 -12.06 -10.00 -11.29
N GLN A 236 -11.99 -11.31 -11.32
CA GLN A 236 -10.87 -12.06 -11.91
C GLN A 236 -11.01 -12.22 -13.44
N GLY A 237 -12.11 -11.80 -14.05
CA GLY A 237 -12.40 -12.05 -15.47
C GLY A 237 -12.41 -13.56 -15.78
N ASP A 238 -11.68 -13.95 -16.80
CA ASP A 238 -11.55 -15.35 -17.25
C ASP A 238 -10.47 -16.16 -16.48
N PHE A 239 -9.77 -15.53 -15.54
CA PHE A 239 -8.76 -16.19 -14.73
C PHE A 239 -9.38 -17.02 -13.61
N ARG A 240 -8.66 -18.07 -13.18
CA ARG A 240 -9.08 -18.91 -12.05
C ARG A 240 -8.84 -18.22 -10.72
N GLY A 241 -9.65 -18.60 -9.78
CA GLY A 241 -9.53 -18.19 -8.38
C GLY A 241 -10.29 -16.92 -8.06
N ARG A 242 -10.48 -16.77 -6.79
CA ARG A 242 -11.07 -15.62 -6.17
C ARG A 242 -10.30 -15.33 -4.90
#